data_08d8ebe10d8d43156ca506f02aa09e1f
#
_entry.id   08d8ebe10d8d43156ca506f02aa09e1f
#
_cell.length_a   1.000
_cell.length_b   1.000
_cell.length_c   1.000
_cell.angle_alpha   90.00
_cell.angle_beta   90.00
_cell.angle_gamma   90.00
#
_symmetry.space_group_name_H-M   'P 1'
#
loop_
_entity.id
_entity.type
_entity.pdbx_description
1 polymer ?
#
loop_
_entity_poly.entity_id
_entity_poly.type
_entity_poly.pdbx_seq_one_letter_code
_entity_poly.pdbx_strand_id
1 'polypeptide(L)'
;MKKKKLYLTAFLLVLALALQGGIFSGFSVPVQAAATSKKQTGFVKKNGSWYYYDKNGKKATGWYKSATGNQYYFGKTGAAKAGILTISGKKYCFNEKGKMLTTWQTVNGKTYFFDEKKGYMHTGWVTTAAGNKYYFWNDGVIRSGFHKVNNVYYCFNEKGKMYKNCFRKSGNSTYYLQANGTMAKGRLKV
;
A
#
# COMPACT_ATOMS: atom_id res chain seq x y z
N MET A 1 -1.89 39.94 17.98
CA MET A 1 -2.81 41.06 17.59
C MET A 1 -3.01 41.03 16.06
N LYS A 2 -4.28 40.86 15.65
CA LYS A 2 -5.00 41.40 14.51
C LYS A 2 -4.34 41.42 13.11
N LYS A 3 -4.76 40.50 12.22
CA LYS A 3 -5.19 40.82 10.85
C LYS A 3 -6.14 39.73 10.36
N LYS A 4 -7.39 39.79 10.81
CA LYS A 4 -8.58 39.20 10.18
C LYS A 4 -9.38 40.37 9.60
N LYS A 5 -10.07 40.10 8.47
CA LYS A 5 -11.06 40.94 7.79
C LYS A 5 -10.49 41.96 6.79
N LEU A 6 -10.55 41.57 5.51
CA LEU A 6 -10.95 42.48 4.42
C LEU A 6 -11.28 41.70 3.13
N TYR A 7 -12.38 40.98 3.07
CA TYR A 7 -13.01 40.52 1.80
C TYR A 7 -14.51 40.23 2.02
N LEU A 8 -15.24 41.23 2.48
CA LEU A 8 -16.70 41.12 2.52
C LEU A 8 -17.37 42.50 2.44
N THR A 9 -17.02 43.32 1.45
CA THR A 9 -17.77 44.55 1.15
C THR A 9 -17.57 44.98 -0.31
N ALA A 10 -17.97 44.11 -1.24
CA ALA A 10 -18.08 44.53 -2.65
C ALA A 10 -19.28 43.86 -3.35
N PHE A 11 -20.42 43.71 -2.66
CA PHE A 11 -21.62 43.11 -3.28
C PHE A 11 -22.93 43.80 -2.95
N LEU A 12 -22.91 45.06 -2.51
CA LEU A 12 -24.14 45.77 -2.19
C LEU A 12 -24.01 47.28 -2.51
N LEU A 13 -23.79 47.64 -3.78
CA LEU A 13 -24.02 48.99 -4.22
C LEU A 13 -24.31 49.10 -5.73
N VAL A 14 -25.34 48.40 -6.21
CA VAL A 14 -26.01 48.70 -7.50
C VAL A 14 -27.49 48.34 -7.36
N LEU A 15 -28.20 49.06 -6.53
CA LEU A 15 -29.66 49.08 -6.60
C LEU A 15 -30.22 50.40 -6.00
N ALA A 16 -29.93 51.51 -6.61
CA ALA A 16 -30.73 52.74 -6.44
C ALA A 16 -30.20 53.80 -7.43
N LEU A 17 -30.65 53.74 -8.67
CA LEU A 17 -30.81 54.91 -9.57
C LEU A 17 -31.46 54.44 -10.89
N ALA A 18 -32.75 54.18 -10.87
CA ALA A 18 -33.52 53.97 -12.08
C ALA A 18 -34.83 54.72 -11.98
N LEU A 19 -34.76 56.05 -12.12
CA LEU A 19 -35.89 56.91 -12.43
C LEU A 19 -35.38 58.24 -13.01
N GLN A 20 -34.91 58.20 -14.24
CA GLN A 20 -35.03 59.31 -15.18
C GLN A 20 -34.70 58.78 -16.59
N GLY A 21 -35.63 58.99 -17.52
CA GLY A 21 -35.58 58.49 -18.88
C GLY A 21 -34.36 58.94 -19.64
N GLY A 22 -33.61 58.01 -20.12
CA GLY A 22 -32.48 58.18 -21.02
C GLY A 22 -32.29 56.90 -21.82
N ILE A 23 -32.29 57.00 -23.11
CA ILE A 23 -32.07 55.94 -24.08
C ILE A 23 -30.70 55.28 -23.82
N PHE A 24 -30.67 54.11 -23.18
CA PHE A 24 -29.43 53.32 -23.08
C PHE A 24 -29.41 52.29 -24.19
N SER A 25 -28.76 52.69 -25.32
CA SER A 25 -28.30 51.78 -26.35
C SER A 25 -27.16 50.92 -25.79
N GLY A 26 -27.38 49.59 -25.68
CA GLY A 26 -26.37 48.56 -25.78
C GLY A 26 -25.29 48.50 -24.72
N PHE A 27 -25.61 48.24 -23.44
CA PHE A 27 -24.68 47.58 -22.54
C PHE A 27 -24.95 46.09 -22.57
N SER A 28 -24.29 45.37 -23.46
CA SER A 28 -24.15 43.91 -23.33
C SER A 28 -23.23 43.66 -22.15
N VAL A 29 -23.77 43.31 -20.99
CA VAL A 29 -23.02 42.70 -19.90
C VAL A 29 -22.48 41.38 -20.46
N PRO A 30 -21.15 41.17 -20.50
CA PRO A 30 -20.66 39.86 -20.84
C PRO A 30 -21.19 38.89 -19.83
N VAL A 31 -22.08 37.98 -20.25
CA VAL A 31 -22.41 36.78 -19.46
C VAL A 31 -21.11 36.02 -19.35
N GLN A 32 -20.42 36.21 -18.24
CA GLN A 32 -19.25 35.45 -17.92
C GLN A 32 -19.76 34.00 -17.75
N ALA A 33 -19.57 33.20 -18.80
CA ALA A 33 -19.87 31.79 -18.78
C ALA A 33 -19.25 31.21 -17.51
N ALA A 34 -20.06 30.77 -16.59
CA ALA A 34 -19.59 30.06 -15.40
C ALA A 34 -18.71 28.92 -15.90
N ALA A 35 -17.40 29.06 -15.69
CA ALA A 35 -16.46 28.02 -16.03
C ALA A 35 -16.90 26.76 -15.25
N THR A 36 -17.55 25.83 -15.93
CA THR A 36 -17.86 24.52 -15.37
C THR A 36 -16.52 23.88 -15.00
N SER A 37 -16.13 23.98 -13.74
CA SER A 37 -14.91 23.38 -13.25
C SER A 37 -14.98 21.89 -13.55
N LYS A 38 -14.15 21.43 -14.48
CA LYS A 38 -14.07 20.03 -14.90
C LYS A 38 -13.88 19.17 -13.65
N LYS A 39 -14.88 18.35 -13.35
CA LYS A 39 -14.89 17.51 -12.16
C LYS A 39 -13.67 16.61 -12.16
N GLN A 40 -12.87 16.65 -11.10
CA GLN A 40 -11.65 15.88 -10.97
C GLN A 40 -12.02 14.39 -10.83
N THR A 41 -11.44 13.50 -11.66
CA THR A 41 -11.71 12.06 -11.68
C THR A 41 -10.41 11.27 -11.83
N GLY A 42 -10.42 10.00 -11.40
CA GLY A 42 -9.25 9.13 -11.50
C GLY A 42 -8.19 9.36 -10.42
N PHE A 43 -6.98 8.89 -10.69
CA PHE A 43 -5.84 9.07 -9.78
C PHE A 43 -5.21 10.44 -9.95
N VAL A 44 -5.05 11.14 -8.85
CA VAL A 44 -4.49 12.49 -8.79
C VAL A 44 -3.43 12.58 -7.71
N LYS A 45 -2.27 13.17 -8.03
CA LYS A 45 -1.21 13.48 -7.05
C LYS A 45 -1.35 14.93 -6.62
N LYS A 46 -1.52 15.18 -5.31
CA LYS A 46 -1.64 16.52 -4.72
C LYS A 46 -0.85 16.57 -3.42
N ASN A 47 0.00 17.58 -3.24
CA ASN A 47 0.83 17.75 -2.03
C ASN A 47 1.59 16.45 -1.65
N GLY A 48 2.24 15.81 -2.64
CA GLY A 48 3.02 14.59 -2.45
C GLY A 48 2.20 13.30 -2.28
N SER A 49 0.89 13.36 -2.06
CA SER A 49 0.03 12.20 -1.83
C SER A 49 -0.83 11.87 -3.05
N TRP A 50 -1.10 10.58 -3.26
CA TRP A 50 -2.04 10.12 -4.26
C TRP A 50 -3.45 10.04 -3.69
N TYR A 51 -4.45 10.39 -4.52
CA TYR A 51 -5.88 10.32 -4.26
C TYR A 51 -6.57 9.66 -5.44
N TYR A 52 -7.73 9.06 -5.22
CA TYR A 52 -8.61 8.59 -6.27
C TYR A 52 -9.98 9.26 -6.15
N TYR A 53 -10.49 9.77 -7.28
CA TYR A 53 -11.82 10.35 -7.39
C TYR A 53 -12.65 9.51 -8.36
N ASP A 54 -13.85 9.13 -7.98
CA ASP A 54 -14.79 8.40 -8.83
C ASP A 54 -15.31 9.27 -9.98
N LYS A 55 -16.16 8.69 -10.86
CA LYS A 55 -16.79 9.41 -11.97
C LYS A 55 -17.62 10.61 -11.54
N ASN A 56 -18.08 10.63 -10.30
CA ASN A 56 -18.84 11.71 -9.70
C ASN A 56 -17.97 12.74 -8.97
N GLY A 57 -16.62 12.60 -9.01
CA GLY A 57 -15.66 13.46 -8.32
C GLY A 57 -15.65 13.23 -6.81
N LYS A 58 -16.22 12.13 -6.30
CA LYS A 58 -16.16 11.77 -4.89
C LYS A 58 -14.81 11.09 -4.60
N LYS A 59 -14.14 11.56 -3.57
CA LYS A 59 -12.83 11.04 -3.15
C LYS A 59 -12.99 9.69 -2.44
N ALA A 60 -12.19 8.69 -2.84
CA ALA A 60 -12.16 7.38 -2.19
C ALA A 60 -11.52 7.45 -0.81
N THR A 61 -12.04 6.66 0.14
CA THR A 61 -11.49 6.41 1.47
C THR A 61 -11.64 4.93 1.81
N GLY A 62 -10.77 4.39 2.67
CA GLY A 62 -10.79 2.97 2.98
C GLY A 62 -10.41 2.09 1.78
N TRP A 63 -10.97 0.89 1.73
CA TRP A 63 -10.78 -0.04 0.62
C TRP A 63 -11.52 0.42 -0.64
N TYR A 64 -10.83 0.37 -1.77
CA TYR A 64 -11.37 0.64 -3.09
C TYR A 64 -10.97 -0.48 -4.07
N LYS A 65 -11.92 -1.04 -4.81
CA LYS A 65 -11.68 -2.01 -5.88
C LYS A 65 -11.92 -1.34 -7.23
N SER A 66 -10.91 -1.33 -8.09
CA SER A 66 -11.02 -0.79 -9.45
C SER A 66 -11.82 -1.72 -10.37
N ALA A 67 -12.27 -1.21 -11.51
CA ALA A 67 -12.93 -2.02 -12.56
C ALA A 67 -12.04 -3.16 -13.07
N THR A 68 -10.71 -3.01 -13.00
CA THR A 68 -9.73 -4.06 -13.38
C THR A 68 -9.45 -5.05 -12.25
N GLY A 69 -10.20 -5.00 -11.14
CA GLY A 69 -10.08 -5.92 -10.01
C GLY A 69 -8.95 -5.58 -9.02
N ASN A 70 -8.11 -4.58 -9.29
CA ASN A 70 -7.07 -4.17 -8.35
C ASN A 70 -7.66 -3.57 -7.07
N GLN A 71 -7.09 -3.91 -5.92
CA GLN A 71 -7.48 -3.35 -4.63
C GLN A 71 -6.54 -2.23 -4.21
N TYR A 72 -7.09 -1.19 -3.60
CA TYR A 72 -6.39 -0.01 -3.10
C TYR A 72 -6.85 0.32 -1.70
N TYR A 73 -6.01 1.02 -0.93
CA TYR A 73 -6.38 1.53 0.38
C TYR A 73 -6.03 3.01 0.52
N PHE A 74 -7.02 3.79 0.92
CA PHE A 74 -6.90 5.22 1.17
C PHE A 74 -7.22 5.51 2.64
N GLY A 75 -6.44 6.40 3.26
CA GLY A 75 -6.69 6.82 4.64
C GLY A 75 -8.01 7.60 4.78
N LYS A 76 -8.35 7.98 6.01
CA LYS A 76 -9.56 8.78 6.31
C LYS A 76 -9.63 10.11 5.54
N THR A 77 -8.48 10.72 5.22
CA THR A 77 -8.39 11.94 4.42
C THR A 77 -8.49 11.70 2.91
N GLY A 78 -8.54 10.43 2.48
CA GLY A 78 -8.48 9.99 1.09
C GLY A 78 -7.06 9.91 0.52
N ALA A 79 -6.02 10.20 1.30
CA ALA A 79 -4.65 10.01 0.85
C ALA A 79 -4.31 8.52 0.77
N ALA A 80 -3.68 8.09 -0.33
CA ALA A 80 -3.19 6.73 -0.49
C ALA A 80 -2.20 6.39 0.62
N LYS A 81 -2.25 5.15 1.09
CA LYS A 81 -1.32 4.62 2.08
C LYS A 81 -0.37 3.64 1.39
N ALA A 82 0.93 3.78 1.67
CA ALA A 82 1.99 2.93 1.14
C ALA A 82 2.68 2.14 2.25
N GLY A 83 3.43 1.09 1.86
CA GLY A 83 4.15 0.23 2.78
C GLY A 83 3.28 -0.84 3.43
N ILE A 84 3.76 -1.40 4.55
CA ILE A 84 3.02 -2.43 5.29
C ILE A 84 2.12 -1.78 6.31
N LEU A 85 0.81 -2.05 6.22
CA LEU A 85 -0.22 -1.50 7.09
C LEU A 85 -1.01 -2.62 7.77
N THR A 86 -1.39 -2.40 9.02
CA THR A 86 -2.35 -3.26 9.73
C THR A 86 -3.76 -2.71 9.55
N ILE A 87 -4.63 -3.52 8.95
CA ILE A 87 -6.04 -3.19 8.70
C ILE A 87 -6.87 -4.35 9.25
N SER A 88 -7.74 -4.08 10.20
CA SER A 88 -8.58 -5.09 10.87
C SER A 88 -7.78 -6.31 11.36
N GLY A 89 -6.64 -6.06 12.01
CA GLY A 89 -5.77 -7.09 12.59
C GLY A 89 -4.88 -7.86 11.60
N LYS A 90 -4.99 -7.60 10.28
CA LYS A 90 -4.17 -8.23 9.24
C LYS A 90 -3.22 -7.23 8.62
N LYS A 91 -2.00 -7.66 8.27
CA LYS A 91 -1.01 -6.82 7.61
C LYS A 91 -1.09 -6.98 6.09
N TYR A 92 -1.10 -5.86 5.37
CA TYR A 92 -1.14 -5.78 3.92
C TYR A 92 0.00 -4.89 3.44
N CYS A 93 0.44 -5.08 2.19
CA CYS A 93 1.45 -4.24 1.56
C CYS A 93 0.84 -3.40 0.43
N PHE A 94 1.22 -2.12 0.36
CA PHE A 94 0.71 -1.20 -0.66
C PHE A 94 1.84 -0.43 -1.31
N ASN A 95 1.73 -0.15 -2.61
CA ASN A 95 2.62 0.78 -3.29
C ASN A 95 2.24 2.25 -3.00
N GLU A 96 3.00 3.19 -3.55
CA GLU A 96 2.79 4.63 -3.34
C GLU A 96 1.40 5.14 -3.77
N LYS A 97 0.77 4.50 -4.77
CA LYS A 97 -0.60 4.82 -5.21
C LYS A 97 -1.68 4.17 -4.34
N GLY A 98 -1.28 3.44 -3.29
CA GLY A 98 -2.20 2.70 -2.43
C GLY A 98 -2.70 1.39 -3.02
N LYS A 99 -2.12 0.89 -4.14
CA LYS A 99 -2.46 -0.41 -4.71
C LYS A 99 -1.90 -1.53 -3.84
N MET A 100 -2.75 -2.46 -3.44
CA MET A 100 -2.35 -3.66 -2.71
C MET A 100 -1.38 -4.51 -3.53
N LEU A 101 -0.29 -4.93 -2.89
CA LEU A 101 0.73 -5.79 -3.43
C LEU A 101 0.60 -7.18 -2.80
N THR A 102 0.75 -8.22 -3.61
CA THR A 102 0.67 -9.63 -3.19
C THR A 102 1.96 -10.35 -3.53
N THR A 103 2.08 -11.61 -3.12
CA THR A 103 3.23 -12.47 -3.32
C THR A 103 4.50 -11.93 -2.62
N TRP A 104 5.66 -12.05 -3.25
CA TRP A 104 6.94 -11.64 -2.68
C TRP A 104 7.12 -10.13 -2.73
N GLN A 105 7.38 -9.51 -1.57
CA GLN A 105 7.63 -8.07 -1.46
C GLN A 105 8.87 -7.82 -0.59
N THR A 106 9.73 -6.92 -1.03
CA THR A 106 10.84 -6.41 -0.22
C THR A 106 10.53 -5.00 0.25
N VAL A 107 10.48 -4.82 1.56
CA VAL A 107 10.21 -3.53 2.20
C VAL A 107 11.32 -3.26 3.22
N ASN A 108 12.03 -2.15 3.08
CA ASN A 108 13.15 -1.76 3.93
C ASN A 108 14.20 -2.89 4.09
N GLY A 109 14.60 -3.53 2.99
CA GLY A 109 15.59 -4.61 2.96
C GLY A 109 15.12 -5.96 3.54
N LYS A 110 13.87 -6.06 4.00
CA LYS A 110 13.27 -7.29 4.53
C LYS A 110 12.30 -7.90 3.54
N THR A 111 12.33 -9.21 3.38
CA THR A 111 11.48 -9.94 2.42
C THR A 111 10.29 -10.57 3.15
N TYR A 112 9.12 -10.35 2.58
CA TYR A 112 7.81 -10.79 3.05
C TYR A 112 7.08 -11.55 1.95
N PHE A 113 6.06 -12.33 2.32
CA PHE A 113 5.14 -12.94 1.37
C PHE A 113 3.70 -12.60 1.75
N PHE A 114 2.94 -12.12 0.76
CA PHE A 114 1.53 -11.77 0.93
C PHE A 114 0.66 -12.72 0.11
N ASP A 115 -0.44 -13.19 0.70
CA ASP A 115 -1.38 -14.10 0.04
C ASP A 115 -1.83 -13.53 -1.30
N GLU A 116 -1.79 -14.34 -2.37
CA GLU A 116 -2.09 -13.90 -3.72
C GLU A 116 -3.55 -13.47 -3.88
N LYS A 117 -4.48 -14.17 -3.21
CA LYS A 117 -5.93 -13.92 -3.31
C LYS A 117 -6.43 -12.97 -2.24
N LYS A 118 -5.97 -13.15 -0.99
CA LYS A 118 -6.46 -12.41 0.19
C LYS A 118 -5.61 -11.20 0.53
N GLY A 119 -4.36 -11.12 0.03
CA GLY A 119 -3.44 -9.98 0.16
C GLY A 119 -2.79 -9.79 1.53
N TYR A 120 -3.12 -10.57 2.55
CA TYR A 120 -2.50 -10.41 3.86
C TYR A 120 -1.16 -11.14 3.99
N MET A 121 -0.31 -10.64 4.88
CA MET A 121 1.04 -11.14 5.15
C MET A 121 1.00 -12.57 5.70
N HIS A 122 1.82 -13.45 5.13
CA HIS A 122 2.04 -14.79 5.63
C HIS A 122 2.98 -14.80 6.84
N THR A 123 2.73 -15.74 7.77
CA THR A 123 3.63 -16.18 8.82
C THR A 123 3.63 -17.72 8.83
N GLY A 124 4.71 -18.34 9.35
CA GLY A 124 4.84 -19.80 9.34
C GLY A 124 5.36 -20.35 8.00
N TRP A 125 5.09 -21.61 7.75
CA TRP A 125 5.56 -22.33 6.59
C TRP A 125 4.80 -21.95 5.31
N VAL A 126 5.56 -21.73 4.23
CA VAL A 126 5.04 -21.56 2.86
C VAL A 126 5.76 -22.54 1.95
N THR A 127 4.98 -23.28 1.15
CA THR A 127 5.52 -24.15 0.09
C THR A 127 5.06 -23.57 -1.25
N THR A 128 6.02 -23.28 -2.13
CA THR A 128 5.72 -22.79 -3.48
C THR A 128 5.28 -23.95 -4.41
N ALA A 129 4.70 -23.63 -5.56
CA ALA A 129 4.35 -24.61 -6.58
C ALA A 129 5.53 -25.48 -7.04
N ALA A 130 6.76 -24.94 -7.01
CA ALA A 130 8.00 -25.66 -7.29
C ALA A 130 8.50 -26.55 -6.13
N GLY A 131 7.71 -26.71 -5.04
CA GLY A 131 8.05 -27.53 -3.87
C GLY A 131 9.13 -26.91 -2.96
N ASN A 132 9.52 -25.66 -3.17
CA ASN A 132 10.44 -24.96 -2.29
C ASN A 132 9.74 -24.53 -1.01
N LYS A 133 10.38 -24.77 0.16
CA LYS A 133 9.83 -24.36 1.46
C LYS A 133 10.55 -23.15 2.01
N TYR A 134 9.78 -22.26 2.64
CA TYR A 134 10.21 -21.04 3.32
C TYR A 134 9.52 -20.96 4.68
N TYR A 135 10.15 -20.29 5.64
CA TYR A 135 9.51 -20.01 6.92
C TYR A 135 9.52 -18.52 7.18
N PHE A 136 8.32 -17.96 7.38
CA PHE A 136 8.13 -16.54 7.74
C PHE A 136 7.87 -16.46 9.24
N TRP A 137 8.72 -15.73 9.96
CA TRP A 137 8.57 -15.57 11.41
C TRP A 137 7.34 -14.72 11.74
N ASN A 138 7.03 -14.55 13.04
CA ASN A 138 5.84 -13.80 13.48
C ASN A 138 5.84 -12.32 13.01
N ASP A 139 7.04 -11.77 12.71
CA ASP A 139 7.18 -10.46 12.09
C ASP A 139 6.92 -10.48 10.56
N GLY A 140 6.71 -11.66 9.97
CA GLY A 140 6.50 -11.89 8.54
C GLY A 140 7.79 -11.90 7.71
N VAL A 141 8.96 -11.87 8.33
CA VAL A 141 10.25 -11.79 7.63
C VAL A 141 10.86 -13.18 7.48
N ILE A 142 11.42 -13.48 6.29
CA ILE A 142 12.28 -14.65 6.12
C ILE A 142 13.67 -14.38 6.73
N ARG A 143 14.37 -15.45 7.12
CA ARG A 143 15.76 -15.38 7.63
C ARG A 143 16.61 -16.45 6.97
N SER A 144 17.92 -16.23 6.91
CA SER A 144 18.92 -17.17 6.43
C SER A 144 19.66 -17.83 7.59
N GLY A 145 20.37 -18.92 7.32
CA GLY A 145 21.17 -19.64 8.31
C GLY A 145 20.38 -20.67 9.10
N PHE A 146 20.95 -21.13 10.21
CA PHE A 146 20.33 -22.12 11.09
C PHE A 146 19.36 -21.47 12.05
N HIS A 147 18.13 -21.98 12.07
CA HIS A 147 17.06 -21.50 12.97
C HIS A 147 16.26 -22.65 13.54
N LYS A 148 15.81 -22.47 14.78
CA LYS A 148 14.92 -23.40 15.48
C LYS A 148 13.46 -23.00 15.26
N VAL A 149 12.67 -23.90 14.66
CA VAL A 149 11.23 -23.74 14.46
C VAL A 149 10.54 -24.89 15.20
N ASN A 150 9.67 -24.59 16.16
CA ASN A 150 8.97 -25.59 16.99
C ASN A 150 9.93 -26.66 17.57
N ASN A 151 11.04 -26.23 18.17
CA ASN A 151 12.08 -27.09 18.76
C ASN A 151 12.88 -27.95 17.76
N VAL A 152 12.73 -27.78 16.45
CA VAL A 152 13.48 -28.47 15.41
C VAL A 152 14.36 -27.49 14.64
N TYR A 153 15.61 -27.85 14.40
CA TYR A 153 16.53 -27.01 13.62
C TYR A 153 16.37 -27.25 12.13
N TYR A 154 16.36 -26.13 11.38
CA TYR A 154 16.37 -26.04 9.93
C TYR A 154 17.47 -25.06 9.50
N CYS A 155 17.87 -25.14 8.23
CA CYS A 155 18.80 -24.19 7.65
C CYS A 155 18.21 -23.59 6.37
N PHE A 156 18.35 -22.28 6.22
CA PHE A 156 17.83 -21.54 5.08
C PHE A 156 18.95 -20.79 4.36
N ASN A 157 18.86 -20.69 3.03
CA ASN A 157 19.79 -19.90 2.25
C ASN A 157 19.53 -18.38 2.40
N GLU A 158 20.35 -17.55 1.77
CA GLU A 158 20.24 -16.09 1.81
C GLU A 158 18.87 -15.56 1.31
N LYS A 159 18.22 -16.31 0.43
CA LYS A 159 16.86 -16.02 -0.08
C LYS A 159 15.76 -16.64 0.79
N GLY A 160 16.12 -17.21 1.95
CA GLY A 160 15.17 -17.84 2.89
C GLY A 160 14.63 -19.20 2.47
N LYS A 161 15.13 -19.81 1.36
CA LYS A 161 14.73 -21.15 0.93
C LYS A 161 15.37 -22.20 1.85
N MET A 162 14.55 -23.13 2.35
CA MET A 162 14.99 -24.24 3.21
C MET A 162 15.93 -25.19 2.46
N TYR A 163 17.06 -25.51 3.07
CA TYR A 163 17.96 -26.58 2.61
C TYR A 163 17.44 -27.96 3.00
N LYS A 164 17.66 -28.95 2.16
CA LYS A 164 17.38 -30.38 2.39
C LYS A 164 18.37 -31.26 1.65
N ASN A 165 18.57 -32.52 2.11
CA ASN A 165 19.46 -33.50 1.52
C ASN A 165 20.88 -32.96 1.28
N CYS A 166 21.45 -32.22 2.24
CA CYS A 166 22.76 -31.62 2.07
C CYS A 166 23.44 -31.30 3.40
N PHE A 167 24.76 -31.18 3.36
CA PHE A 167 25.55 -30.70 4.48
C PHE A 167 25.67 -29.17 4.48
N ARG A 168 25.66 -28.56 5.67
CA ARG A 168 25.86 -27.13 5.90
C ARG A 168 26.74 -26.91 7.12
N LYS A 169 27.64 -25.92 7.04
CA LYS A 169 28.51 -25.52 8.15
C LYS A 169 27.84 -24.44 9.01
N SER A 170 28.09 -24.52 10.32
CA SER A 170 27.80 -23.46 11.27
C SER A 170 28.96 -23.41 12.28
N GLY A 171 29.76 -22.36 12.24
CA GLY A 171 31.04 -22.29 12.93
C GLY A 171 31.94 -23.44 12.47
N ASN A 172 32.53 -24.17 13.42
CA ASN A 172 33.44 -25.30 13.16
C ASN A 172 32.71 -26.64 12.94
N SER A 173 31.40 -26.66 13.00
CA SER A 173 30.59 -27.88 12.89
C SER A 173 29.86 -27.99 11.55
N THR A 174 29.77 -29.21 11.03
CA THR A 174 28.99 -29.53 9.81
C THR A 174 27.78 -30.37 10.18
N TYR A 175 26.64 -29.97 9.67
CA TYR A 175 25.34 -30.60 9.95
C TYR A 175 24.68 -31.08 8.66
N TYR A 176 24.01 -32.23 8.73
CA TYR A 176 23.23 -32.77 7.63
C TYR A 176 21.76 -32.35 7.74
N LEU A 177 21.21 -31.81 6.67
CA LEU A 177 19.78 -31.50 6.55
C LEU A 177 19.11 -32.66 5.80
N GLN A 178 18.17 -33.31 6.45
CA GLN A 178 17.45 -34.48 5.94
C GLN A 178 16.52 -34.12 4.76
N ALA A 179 15.86 -35.09 4.16
CA ALA A 179 14.91 -34.90 3.04
C ALA A 179 13.72 -33.96 3.39
N ASN A 180 13.29 -33.98 4.67
CA ASN A 180 12.27 -33.09 5.18
C ASN A 180 12.80 -31.69 5.59
N GLY A 181 14.12 -31.46 5.51
CA GLY A 181 14.83 -30.23 5.87
C GLY A 181 15.24 -30.15 7.34
N THR A 182 14.89 -31.11 8.17
CA THR A 182 15.31 -31.09 9.58
C THR A 182 16.80 -31.44 9.74
N MET A 183 17.44 -30.81 10.70
CA MET A 183 18.83 -31.16 11.05
C MET A 183 18.86 -32.56 11.69
N ALA A 184 19.73 -33.45 11.17
CA ALA A 184 19.94 -34.77 11.73
C ALA A 184 20.49 -34.68 13.15
N LYS A 185 20.09 -35.63 13.99
CA LYS A 185 20.60 -35.81 15.36
C LYS A 185 21.64 -36.91 15.37
N GLY A 186 22.68 -36.75 16.19
CA GLY A 186 23.74 -37.76 16.36
C GLY A 186 24.83 -37.72 15.28
N ARG A 187 25.77 -38.68 15.35
CA ARG A 187 26.85 -38.84 14.36
C ARG A 187 26.31 -39.61 13.15
N LEU A 188 26.38 -39.03 11.97
CA LEU A 188 26.15 -39.76 10.73
C LEU A 188 27.39 -40.59 10.45
N LYS A 189 27.25 -41.93 10.30
CA LYS A 189 28.27 -42.76 9.67
C LYS A 189 28.23 -42.41 8.16
N VAL A 190 29.34 -41.87 7.65
CA VAL A 190 29.57 -41.65 6.24
C VAL A 190 30.25 -42.88 5.68
#